data_f079c2a990007d2c60873d423049ac93
#
_entry.id   f079c2a990007d2c60873d423049ac93
#
_cell.length_a   1.000
_cell.length_b   1.000
_cell.length_c   1.000
_cell.angle_alpha   90.00
_cell.angle_beta   90.00
_cell.angle_gamma   90.00
#
_symmetry.space_group_name_H-M   'P 1'
#
loop_
_entity.id
_entity.type
_entity.pdbx_description
1 polymer ?
#
loop_
_entity_poly.entity_id
_entity_poly.type
_entity_poly.pdbx_seq_one_letter_code
_entity_poly.pdbx_strand_id
1 'polypeptide(L)'
;MPFIVSEQDLWGRKWRIQIRDLIVDQLRCFFRVKKTLSATPNTCELVIYNLSPSQRTEIQGPIKRKPTDKPLEKVLTEARPANFVRIEAGYTSKMSSIYFGEVLDGQTVAEGVDVKTRVSSGDGETDMAQRRINRFVGPGTTPSQALNMLAAALGVGRGNLSEVATVLDTSNVAKIFETGTVFTGSAWDELQGIARSANLEISIQDGKLLCLNRGKALAKTAFLLNAGSGLVGSPSVDKTGTVSLKTVMLPDLTPGVPVTLDSKTIKGAYKLTECEYVGDTHGPDWHIMSKAKPL
;
A
#
# COMPACT_ATOMS: atom_id res chain seq x y z
N MET A 1 -0.22 -15.94 -19.89
CA MET A 1 0.26 -14.87 -20.79
C MET A 1 0.46 -13.62 -19.97
N PRO A 2 1.53 -12.82 -20.18
CA PRO A 2 1.71 -11.55 -19.48
C PRO A 2 0.58 -10.59 -19.83
N PHE A 3 0.18 -9.77 -18.87
CA PHE A 3 -0.81 -8.72 -19.10
C PHE A 3 -0.15 -7.59 -19.91
N ILE A 4 -0.68 -7.29 -21.09
CA ILE A 4 -0.17 -6.25 -21.99
C ILE A 4 -1.14 -5.08 -21.94
N VAL A 5 -0.64 -3.91 -21.57
CA VAL A 5 -1.36 -2.63 -21.67
C VAL A 5 -1.07 -2.08 -23.08
N SER A 6 -2.10 -1.74 -23.85
CA SER A 6 -1.92 -1.12 -25.16
C SER A 6 -1.71 0.40 -25.04
N GLU A 7 -1.02 1.03 -26.01
CA GLU A 7 -0.88 2.49 -26.04
C GLU A 7 -2.23 3.23 -26.02
N GLN A 8 -3.25 2.66 -26.63
CA GLN A 8 -4.61 3.25 -26.68
C GLN A 8 -5.26 3.33 -25.28
N ASP A 9 -4.79 2.52 -24.32
CA ASP A 9 -5.31 2.51 -22.96
C ASP A 9 -4.70 3.60 -22.05
N LEU A 10 -3.71 4.36 -22.54
CA LEU A 10 -2.90 5.30 -21.75
C LEU A 10 -3.27 6.78 -22.00
N TRP A 11 -4.47 7.06 -22.48
CA TRP A 11 -4.94 8.42 -22.75
C TRP A 11 -5.98 8.90 -21.73
N GLY A 12 -6.01 10.22 -21.53
CA GLY A 12 -6.99 10.86 -20.65
C GLY A 12 -6.77 10.50 -19.17
N ARG A 13 -5.95 11.30 -18.49
CA ARG A 13 -5.72 11.12 -17.04
C ARG A 13 -7.04 11.17 -16.28
N LYS A 14 -7.24 10.21 -15.38
CA LYS A 14 -8.37 10.16 -14.47
C LYS A 14 -7.87 10.02 -13.05
N TRP A 15 -8.52 10.76 -12.16
CA TRP A 15 -8.23 10.68 -10.72
C TRP A 15 -9.50 10.92 -9.92
N ARG A 16 -9.48 10.44 -8.70
CA ARG A 16 -10.44 10.77 -7.65
C ARG A 16 -9.73 10.69 -6.32
N ILE A 17 -9.85 11.74 -5.52
CA ILE A 17 -9.30 11.78 -4.18
C ILE A 17 -10.47 11.86 -3.22
N GLN A 18 -10.50 10.96 -2.25
CA GLN A 18 -11.49 10.97 -1.19
C GLN A 18 -10.78 11.17 0.14
N ILE A 19 -11.19 12.18 0.89
CA ILE A 19 -10.71 12.45 2.25
C ILE A 19 -11.93 12.47 3.15
N ARG A 20 -12.07 11.46 4.01
CA ARG A 20 -13.31 11.27 4.78
C ARG A 20 -14.55 11.22 3.87
N ASP A 21 -15.49 12.16 4.03
CA ASP A 21 -16.68 12.29 3.18
C ASP A 21 -16.46 13.22 1.96
N LEU A 22 -15.35 13.97 1.92
CA LEU A 22 -15.02 14.89 0.84
C LEU A 22 -14.46 14.14 -0.37
N ILE A 23 -15.05 14.37 -1.54
CA ILE A 23 -14.56 13.88 -2.84
C ILE A 23 -14.01 15.06 -3.64
N VAL A 24 -12.81 14.92 -4.18
CA VAL A 24 -12.14 15.89 -5.05
C VAL A 24 -11.75 15.19 -6.34
N ASP A 25 -12.32 15.62 -7.47
CA ASP A 25 -12.10 15.05 -8.81
C ASP A 25 -11.99 16.09 -9.92
N GLN A 26 -12.04 17.40 -9.58
CA GLN A 26 -11.98 18.51 -10.54
C GLN A 26 -10.89 19.53 -10.21
N LEU A 27 -10.48 19.65 -8.95
CA LEU A 27 -9.47 20.62 -8.53
C LEU A 27 -8.07 20.12 -8.91
N ARG A 28 -7.15 21.06 -9.11
CA ARG A 28 -5.74 20.69 -9.22
C ARG A 28 -5.27 20.02 -7.94
N CYS A 29 -4.65 18.84 -8.12
CA CYS A 29 -4.05 18.07 -7.04
C CYS A 29 -2.66 17.61 -7.46
N PHE A 30 -1.73 17.67 -6.51
CA PHE A 30 -0.45 16.99 -6.59
C PHE A 30 -0.40 15.91 -5.53
N PHE A 31 0.04 14.71 -5.87
CA PHE A 31 0.26 13.65 -4.90
C PHE A 31 1.57 12.93 -5.14
N ARG A 32 2.18 12.49 -4.03
CA ARG A 32 3.31 11.59 -4.00
C ARG A 32 3.00 10.47 -3.02
N VAL A 33 2.87 9.27 -3.53
CA VAL A 33 2.57 8.06 -2.74
C VAL A 33 3.75 7.13 -2.81
N LYS A 34 4.30 6.76 -1.68
CA LYS A 34 5.40 5.79 -1.59
C LYS A 34 4.92 4.52 -0.91
N LYS A 35 5.01 3.40 -1.62
CA LYS A 35 4.65 2.05 -1.14
C LYS A 35 5.86 1.13 -1.22
N THR A 36 6.05 0.32 -0.18
CA THR A 36 7.20 -0.59 -0.10
C THR A 36 6.80 -1.97 0.44
N LEU A 37 7.60 -3.00 0.15
CA LEU A 37 7.51 -4.31 0.80
C LEU A 37 8.17 -4.34 2.18
N SER A 38 8.85 -3.26 2.58
CA SER A 38 9.46 -3.19 3.90
C SER A 38 8.40 -3.10 5.00
N ALA A 39 8.83 -3.43 6.22
CA ALA A 39 7.99 -3.35 7.40
C ALA A 39 7.74 -1.90 7.89
N THR A 40 7.99 -0.90 7.04
CA THR A 40 7.72 0.52 7.30
C THR A 40 6.38 0.92 6.69
N PRO A 41 5.66 1.88 7.29
CA PRO A 41 4.41 2.38 6.75
C PRO A 41 4.57 2.94 5.33
N ASN A 42 3.57 2.75 4.49
CA ASN A 42 3.47 3.49 3.24
C ASN A 42 3.03 4.92 3.54
N THR A 43 3.50 5.87 2.74
CA THR A 43 3.26 7.30 2.97
C THR A 43 2.60 7.96 1.77
N CYS A 44 1.82 8.99 2.04
CA CYS A 44 1.24 9.84 1.02
C CYS A 44 1.36 11.31 1.41
N GLU A 45 1.90 12.10 0.49
CA GLU A 45 1.86 13.56 0.50
C GLU A 45 0.89 14.01 -0.57
N LEU A 46 -0.13 14.77 -0.18
CA LEU A 46 -1.16 15.27 -1.06
C LEU A 46 -1.27 16.78 -0.90
N VAL A 47 -1.32 17.50 -2.02
CA VAL A 47 -1.58 18.94 -2.07
C VAL A 47 -2.80 19.18 -2.94
N ILE A 48 -3.82 19.84 -2.39
CA ILE A 48 -5.03 20.21 -3.11
C ILE A 48 -5.09 21.73 -3.18
N TYR A 49 -5.32 22.23 -4.39
CA TYR A 49 -5.39 23.65 -4.64
C TYR A 49 -6.83 24.16 -4.54
N ASN A 50 -6.98 25.32 -3.92
CA ASN A 50 -8.20 26.13 -3.93
C ASN A 50 -9.46 25.41 -3.42
N LEU A 51 -9.31 24.58 -2.37
CA LEU A 51 -10.45 24.09 -1.61
C LEU A 51 -11.25 25.24 -1.02
N SER A 52 -12.58 25.12 -0.96
CA SER A 52 -13.44 26.07 -0.29
C SER A 52 -13.17 26.14 1.22
N PRO A 53 -13.51 27.22 1.92
CA PRO A 53 -13.33 27.32 3.37
C PRO A 53 -13.98 26.17 4.14
N SER A 54 -15.17 25.74 3.73
CA SER A 54 -15.88 24.61 4.37
C SER A 54 -15.15 23.28 4.19
N GLN A 55 -14.64 23.00 2.98
CA GLN A 55 -13.86 21.79 2.69
C GLN A 55 -12.54 21.76 3.47
N ARG A 56 -11.87 22.90 3.62
CA ARG A 56 -10.64 23.01 4.43
C ARG A 56 -10.93 22.71 5.89
N THR A 57 -12.03 23.26 6.44
CA THR A 57 -12.45 23.00 7.82
C THR A 57 -12.79 21.51 8.03
N GLU A 58 -13.33 20.83 7.03
CA GLU A 58 -13.61 19.40 7.10
C GLU A 58 -12.33 18.57 7.22
N ILE A 59 -11.28 18.93 6.48
CA ILE A 59 -9.98 18.23 6.53
C ILE A 59 -9.25 18.52 7.85
N GLN A 60 -9.22 19.77 8.29
CA GLN A 60 -8.48 20.23 9.49
C GLN A 60 -9.26 20.04 10.78
N GLY A 61 -10.57 19.89 10.69
CA GLY A 61 -11.45 19.79 11.85
C GLY A 61 -11.32 18.46 12.60
N PRO A 62 -11.82 18.43 13.85
CA PRO A 62 -11.80 17.22 14.65
C PRO A 62 -12.56 16.08 13.96
N ILE A 63 -12.07 14.86 14.14
CA ILE A 63 -12.67 13.66 13.57
C ILE A 63 -14.08 13.48 14.15
N LYS A 64 -15.10 13.66 13.33
CA LYS A 64 -16.47 13.33 13.71
C LYS A 64 -16.67 11.82 13.57
N ARG A 65 -16.45 11.07 14.65
CA ARG A 65 -16.81 9.64 14.69
C ARG A 65 -18.34 9.53 14.65
N LYS A 66 -18.89 9.03 13.55
CA LYS A 66 -20.29 8.57 13.53
C LYS A 66 -20.35 7.29 14.37
N PRO A 67 -21.28 7.18 15.34
CA PRO A 67 -21.52 5.93 16.04
C PRO A 67 -21.84 4.85 14.99
N THR A 68 -21.11 3.74 15.00
CA THR A 68 -21.42 2.61 14.12
C THR A 68 -22.22 1.60 14.91
N ASP A 69 -23.50 1.44 14.58
CA ASP A 69 -24.36 0.34 15.09
C ASP A 69 -24.02 -1.02 14.47
N LYS A 70 -22.86 -1.14 13.80
CA LYS A 70 -22.44 -2.37 13.14
C LYS A 70 -21.79 -3.33 14.13
N PRO A 71 -22.14 -4.63 14.08
CA PRO A 71 -21.46 -5.66 14.88
C PRO A 71 -19.95 -5.66 14.67
N LEU A 72 -19.20 -5.93 15.74
CA LEU A 72 -17.72 -5.88 15.78
C LEU A 72 -17.06 -6.69 14.66
N GLU A 73 -17.65 -7.83 14.25
CA GLU A 73 -17.17 -8.67 13.14
C GLU A 73 -17.22 -7.99 11.77
N LYS A 74 -18.22 -7.16 11.51
CA LYS A 74 -18.30 -6.37 10.28
C LYS A 74 -17.35 -5.18 10.27
N VAL A 75 -17.07 -4.62 11.44
CA VAL A 75 -16.07 -3.54 11.60
C VAL A 75 -14.66 -4.06 11.28
N LEU A 76 -14.33 -5.30 11.65
CA LEU A 76 -13.03 -5.92 11.39
C LEU A 76 -12.81 -6.31 9.91
N THR A 77 -13.87 -6.53 9.16
CA THR A 77 -13.78 -6.82 7.71
C THR A 77 -13.77 -5.56 6.84
N GLU A 78 -14.31 -4.46 7.35
CA GLU A 78 -14.43 -3.17 6.66
C GLU A 78 -13.74 -2.03 7.42
N ALA A 79 -12.75 -2.32 8.29
CA ALA A 79 -12.10 -1.32 9.15
C ALA A 79 -11.48 -0.20 8.30
N ARG A 80 -12.32 0.77 7.92
CA ARG A 80 -11.88 2.05 7.40
C ARG A 80 -11.68 2.98 8.58
N PRO A 81 -10.49 3.55 8.79
CA PRO A 81 -10.33 4.60 9.77
C PRO A 81 -11.33 5.73 9.46
N ALA A 82 -11.94 6.30 10.49
CA ALA A 82 -12.86 7.43 10.31
C ALA A 82 -12.18 8.65 9.64
N ASN A 83 -10.86 8.68 9.68
CA ASN A 83 -10.00 9.72 9.13
C ASN A 83 -9.08 9.14 8.04
N PHE A 84 -9.62 8.89 6.87
CA PHE A 84 -8.85 8.27 5.78
C PHE A 84 -8.70 9.18 4.57
N VAL A 85 -7.66 8.89 3.80
CA VAL A 85 -7.51 9.34 2.42
C VAL A 85 -7.43 8.13 1.49
N ARG A 86 -8.12 8.22 0.37
CA ARG A 86 -8.02 7.29 -0.74
C ARG A 86 -7.69 8.08 -2.00
N ILE A 87 -6.73 7.57 -2.75
CA ILE A 87 -6.36 8.13 -4.07
C ILE A 87 -6.59 7.05 -5.12
N GLU A 88 -7.42 7.39 -6.09
CA GLU A 88 -7.61 6.60 -7.29
C GLU A 88 -6.99 7.39 -8.45
N ALA A 89 -6.17 6.74 -9.25
CA ALA A 89 -5.51 7.36 -10.40
C ALA A 89 -5.40 6.36 -11.56
N GLY A 90 -5.17 6.88 -12.76
CA GLY A 90 -5.03 6.07 -13.96
C GLY A 90 -5.40 6.84 -15.22
N TYR A 91 -6.07 6.16 -16.11
CA TYR A 91 -6.50 6.69 -17.41
C TYR A 91 -7.99 6.41 -17.64
N THR A 92 -8.54 6.96 -18.73
CA THR A 92 -9.96 6.78 -19.07
C THR A 92 -10.35 5.32 -19.20
N SER A 93 -9.45 4.48 -19.70
CA SER A 93 -9.63 3.02 -19.83
C SER A 93 -9.63 2.29 -18.50
N LYS A 94 -8.78 2.74 -17.58
CA LYS A 94 -8.61 2.08 -16.28
C LYS A 94 -8.13 3.04 -15.20
N MET A 95 -8.93 3.19 -14.17
CA MET A 95 -8.60 3.90 -12.94
C MET A 95 -8.78 2.94 -11.75
N SER A 96 -7.83 2.90 -10.85
CA SER A 96 -7.90 2.07 -9.65
C SER A 96 -7.29 2.79 -8.45
N SER A 97 -7.55 2.26 -7.25
CA SER A 97 -6.96 2.77 -6.01
C SER A 97 -5.46 2.51 -6.02
N ILE A 98 -4.68 3.58 -5.90
CA ILE A 98 -3.23 3.54 -5.74
C ILE A 98 -2.79 3.71 -4.29
N TYR A 99 -3.68 4.25 -3.44
CA TYR A 99 -3.39 4.49 -2.04
C TYR A 99 -4.66 4.50 -1.19
N PHE A 100 -4.53 3.94 0.01
CA PHE A 100 -5.50 4.08 1.09
C PHE A 100 -4.73 4.14 2.41
N GLY A 101 -4.98 5.18 3.23
CA GLY A 101 -4.31 5.35 4.51
C GLY A 101 -5.04 6.32 5.43
N GLU A 102 -4.55 6.47 6.66
CA GLU A 102 -5.06 7.41 7.64
C GLU A 102 -4.46 8.80 7.42
N VAL A 103 -5.27 9.85 7.52
CA VAL A 103 -4.79 11.24 7.53
C VAL A 103 -4.09 11.51 8.85
N LEU A 104 -2.82 11.87 8.79
CA LEU A 104 -1.99 12.19 9.96
C LEU A 104 -2.01 13.69 10.27
N ASP A 105 -1.91 14.52 9.23
CA ASP A 105 -1.91 15.98 9.36
C ASP A 105 -2.55 16.65 8.15
N GLY A 106 -3.12 17.84 8.36
CA GLY A 106 -3.70 18.68 7.33
C GLY A 106 -3.45 20.15 7.60
N GLN A 107 -2.71 20.81 6.70
CA GLN A 107 -2.35 22.23 6.82
C GLN A 107 -2.78 23.01 5.58
N THR A 108 -3.25 24.24 5.78
CA THR A 108 -3.59 25.15 4.69
C THR A 108 -2.70 26.38 4.74
N VAL A 109 -2.11 26.70 3.58
CA VAL A 109 -1.23 27.87 3.40
C VAL A 109 -1.69 28.64 2.18
N ALA A 110 -1.80 29.96 2.31
CA ALA A 110 -1.99 30.85 1.16
C ALA A 110 -0.61 31.12 0.51
N GLU A 111 -0.52 30.93 -0.79
CA GLU A 111 0.69 31.07 -1.56
C GLU A 111 0.40 31.87 -2.84
N GLY A 112 0.61 33.19 -2.79
CA GLY A 112 0.20 34.10 -3.84
C GLY A 112 -1.32 34.13 -3.99
N VAL A 113 -1.82 33.83 -5.19
CA VAL A 113 -3.26 33.77 -5.49
C VAL A 113 -3.90 32.43 -5.16
N ASP A 114 -3.10 31.38 -4.92
CA ASP A 114 -3.57 30.04 -4.62
C ASP A 114 -3.60 29.77 -3.12
N VAL A 115 -4.57 28.95 -2.72
CA VAL A 115 -4.65 28.39 -1.39
C VAL A 115 -4.36 26.89 -1.48
N LYS A 116 -3.25 26.46 -0.89
CA LYS A 116 -2.80 25.06 -0.91
C LYS A 116 -3.14 24.37 0.41
N THR A 117 -3.90 23.29 0.34
CA THR A 117 -4.12 22.39 1.48
C THR A 117 -3.22 21.17 1.32
N ARG A 118 -2.27 21.02 2.23
CA ARG A 118 -1.34 19.88 2.30
C ARG A 118 -1.90 18.86 3.27
N VAL A 119 -1.91 17.60 2.87
CA VAL A 119 -2.35 16.48 3.68
C VAL A 119 -1.25 15.44 3.69
N SER A 120 -0.80 15.05 4.87
CA SER A 120 0.07 13.90 5.07
C SER A 120 -0.73 12.71 5.56
N SER A 121 -0.37 11.51 5.07
CA SER A 121 -1.08 10.29 5.38
C SER A 121 -0.14 9.10 5.46
N GLY A 122 -0.46 8.16 6.35
CA GLY A 122 0.26 6.90 6.56
C GLY A 122 -0.67 5.69 6.45
N ASP A 123 -0.19 4.61 5.85
CA ASP A 123 -0.93 3.34 5.78
C ASP A 123 -0.43 2.42 6.88
N GLY A 124 -1.22 2.28 7.94
CA GLY A 124 -0.90 1.48 9.12
C GLY A 124 0.10 2.12 10.10
N GLU A 125 0.49 3.38 9.93
CA GLU A 125 1.48 4.04 10.79
C GLU A 125 1.03 4.11 12.25
N THR A 126 -0.18 4.59 12.48
CA THR A 126 -0.76 4.67 13.83
C THR A 126 -0.93 3.29 14.44
N ASP A 127 -1.42 2.32 13.68
CA ASP A 127 -1.65 0.96 14.14
C ASP A 127 -0.34 0.25 14.52
N MET A 128 0.70 0.35 13.68
CA MET A 128 2.03 -0.20 13.97
C MET A 128 2.64 0.40 15.24
N ALA A 129 2.49 1.73 15.43
CA ALA A 129 3.10 2.44 16.55
C ALA A 129 2.35 2.22 17.88
N GLN A 130 1.02 2.17 17.86
CA GLN A 130 0.19 2.27 19.07
C GLN A 130 -0.44 0.96 19.51
N ARG A 131 -0.68 0.00 18.60
CA ARG A 131 -1.38 -1.24 18.94
C ARG A 131 -0.53 -2.17 19.79
N ARG A 132 -1.07 -2.53 20.93
CA ARG A 132 -0.44 -3.45 21.88
C ARG A 132 -1.27 -4.71 22.02
N ILE A 133 -0.59 -5.82 22.32
CA ILE A 133 -1.21 -7.10 22.63
C ILE A 133 -0.69 -7.61 23.95
N ASN A 134 -1.57 -8.25 24.72
CA ASN A 134 -1.20 -9.05 25.89
C ASN A 134 -2.13 -10.27 25.90
N ARG A 135 -1.64 -11.37 25.31
CA ARG A 135 -2.50 -12.54 25.11
C ARG A 135 -1.69 -13.83 25.15
N PHE A 136 -2.15 -14.78 25.96
CA PHE A 136 -1.67 -16.16 25.92
C PHE A 136 -2.27 -16.88 24.70
N VAL A 137 -1.43 -17.61 24.00
CA VAL A 137 -1.75 -18.46 22.86
C VAL A 137 -1.47 -19.88 23.27
N GLY A 138 -2.52 -20.70 23.38
CA GLY A 138 -2.43 -22.06 23.89
C GLY A 138 -1.67 -23.03 22.98
N PRO A 139 -1.27 -24.18 23.53
CA PRO A 139 -0.66 -25.25 22.75
C PRO A 139 -1.56 -25.69 21.58
N GLY A 140 -0.96 -26.05 20.46
CA GLY A 140 -1.68 -26.50 19.26
C GLY A 140 -2.24 -25.38 18.38
N THR A 141 -2.03 -24.11 18.75
CA THR A 141 -2.33 -22.99 17.84
C THR A 141 -1.38 -23.04 16.65
N THR A 142 -1.89 -22.82 15.43
CA THR A 142 -1.03 -22.79 14.26
C THR A 142 -0.42 -21.39 14.04
N PRO A 143 0.75 -21.27 13.40
CA PRO A 143 1.35 -19.98 13.07
C PRO A 143 0.41 -19.06 12.25
N SER A 144 -0.37 -19.62 11.34
CA SER A 144 -1.36 -18.88 10.56
C SER A 144 -2.50 -18.31 11.42
N GLN A 145 -2.97 -19.08 12.42
CA GLN A 145 -3.94 -18.59 13.41
C GLN A 145 -3.35 -17.47 14.27
N ALA A 146 -2.09 -17.62 14.70
CA ALA A 146 -1.38 -16.61 15.47
C ALA A 146 -1.24 -15.29 14.68
N LEU A 147 -0.83 -15.37 13.40
CA LEU A 147 -0.78 -14.19 12.52
C LEU A 147 -2.14 -13.52 12.32
N ASN A 148 -3.20 -14.32 12.16
CA ASN A 148 -4.57 -13.79 12.07
C ASN A 148 -4.99 -13.04 13.35
N MET A 149 -4.61 -13.54 14.53
CA MET A 149 -4.87 -12.86 15.81
C MET A 149 -4.12 -11.55 15.91
N LEU A 150 -2.85 -11.53 15.49
CA LEU A 150 -2.00 -10.33 15.51
C LEU A 150 -2.50 -9.29 14.50
N ALA A 151 -2.89 -9.69 13.28
CA ALA A 151 -3.51 -8.80 12.31
C ALA A 151 -4.81 -8.17 12.83
N ALA A 152 -5.64 -8.95 13.51
CA ALA A 152 -6.84 -8.45 14.17
C ALA A 152 -6.52 -7.49 15.32
N ALA A 153 -5.48 -7.77 16.13
CA ALA A 153 -5.03 -6.89 17.20
C ALA A 153 -4.50 -5.54 16.65
N LEU A 154 -3.83 -5.57 15.49
CA LEU A 154 -3.41 -4.38 14.77
C LEU A 154 -4.59 -3.58 14.19
N GLY A 155 -5.74 -4.22 13.94
CA GLY A 155 -6.87 -3.58 13.28
C GLY A 155 -6.74 -3.52 11.75
N VAL A 156 -5.81 -4.29 11.16
CA VAL A 156 -5.61 -4.36 9.70
C VAL A 156 -6.31 -5.58 9.10
N GLY A 157 -6.66 -5.46 7.82
CA GLY A 157 -7.24 -6.58 7.07
C GLY A 157 -6.25 -7.74 6.90
N ARG A 158 -6.77 -8.96 6.77
CA ARG A 158 -5.95 -10.18 6.67
C ARG A 158 -5.16 -10.29 5.37
N GLY A 159 -5.56 -9.52 4.33
CA GLY A 159 -4.89 -9.53 3.03
C GLY A 159 -4.78 -10.94 2.42
N ASN A 160 -3.55 -11.33 2.07
CA ASN A 160 -3.26 -12.62 1.45
C ASN A 160 -2.75 -13.70 2.44
N LEU A 161 -3.03 -13.58 3.74
CA LEU A 161 -2.58 -14.54 4.75
C LEU A 161 -2.96 -15.99 4.43
N SER A 162 -4.14 -16.21 3.81
CA SER A 162 -4.58 -17.54 3.40
C SER A 162 -3.67 -18.20 2.36
N GLU A 163 -3.01 -17.40 1.51
CA GLU A 163 -2.11 -17.91 0.46
C GLU A 163 -0.80 -18.46 1.05
N VAL A 164 -0.37 -17.95 2.20
CA VAL A 164 0.87 -18.35 2.87
C VAL A 164 0.64 -19.28 4.08
N ALA A 165 -0.62 -19.55 4.42
CA ALA A 165 -0.99 -20.32 5.62
C ALA A 165 -0.32 -21.71 5.64
N THR A 166 -0.38 -22.47 4.56
CA THR A 166 0.23 -23.80 4.47
C THR A 166 1.74 -23.77 4.70
N VAL A 167 2.42 -22.78 4.10
CA VAL A 167 3.89 -22.61 4.26
C VAL A 167 4.22 -22.26 5.70
N LEU A 168 3.43 -21.40 6.32
CA LEU A 168 3.57 -21.02 7.72
C LEU A 168 3.41 -22.23 8.66
N ASP A 169 2.32 -22.96 8.49
CA ASP A 169 1.93 -24.03 9.41
C ASP A 169 2.83 -25.27 9.29
N THR A 170 3.56 -25.42 8.15
CA THR A 170 4.57 -26.47 7.97
C THR A 170 5.99 -25.99 8.25
N SER A 171 6.19 -24.73 8.59
CA SER A 171 7.51 -24.16 8.91
C SER A 171 7.97 -24.55 10.33
N ASN A 172 9.28 -24.34 10.61
CA ASN A 172 9.83 -24.55 11.95
C ASN A 172 9.18 -23.63 13.02
N VAL A 173 8.47 -22.58 12.62
CA VAL A 173 7.72 -21.70 13.53
C VAL A 173 6.58 -22.44 14.23
N ALA A 174 6.03 -23.51 13.61
CA ALA A 174 5.00 -24.33 14.26
C ALA A 174 5.45 -24.87 15.63
N LYS A 175 6.75 -25.18 15.78
CA LYS A 175 7.33 -25.66 17.03
C LYS A 175 7.19 -24.69 18.21
N ILE A 176 7.17 -23.38 17.94
CA ILE A 176 7.01 -22.34 18.96
C ILE A 176 5.65 -22.47 19.65
N PHE A 177 4.66 -22.97 18.94
CA PHE A 177 3.28 -23.06 19.42
C PHE A 177 2.93 -24.47 19.99
N GLU A 178 3.85 -25.42 19.98
CA GLU A 178 3.64 -26.75 20.57
C GLU A 178 3.38 -26.67 22.07
N THR A 179 4.08 -25.79 22.77
CA THR A 179 3.97 -25.57 24.23
C THR A 179 3.11 -24.36 24.58
N GLY A 180 2.66 -23.60 23.58
CA GLY A 180 2.02 -22.30 23.75
C GLY A 180 3.02 -21.17 23.93
N THR A 181 2.55 -19.94 23.72
CA THR A 181 3.37 -18.72 23.82
C THR A 181 2.55 -17.55 24.36
N VAL A 182 3.23 -16.49 24.78
CA VAL A 182 2.58 -15.24 25.21
C VAL A 182 3.02 -14.13 24.27
N PHE A 183 2.05 -13.48 23.62
CA PHE A 183 2.30 -12.23 22.91
C PHE A 183 2.16 -11.07 23.88
N THR A 184 3.19 -10.22 23.96
CA THR A 184 3.19 -9.08 24.86
C THR A 184 3.91 -7.88 24.24
N GLY A 185 3.34 -6.69 24.36
CA GLY A 185 3.93 -5.48 23.84
C GLY A 185 3.37 -5.07 22.48
N SER A 186 4.23 -4.72 21.51
CA SER A 186 3.82 -4.27 20.17
C SER A 186 3.28 -5.45 19.35
N ALA A 187 2.02 -5.34 18.90
CA ALA A 187 1.43 -6.37 18.03
C ALA A 187 2.18 -6.46 16.68
N TRP A 188 2.73 -5.34 16.19
CA TRP A 188 3.53 -5.30 14.98
C TRP A 188 4.86 -6.03 15.12
N ASP A 189 5.57 -5.84 16.25
CA ASP A 189 6.86 -6.49 16.49
C ASP A 189 6.71 -8.00 16.65
N GLU A 190 5.66 -8.46 17.33
CA GLU A 190 5.32 -9.88 17.45
C GLU A 190 5.03 -10.49 16.07
N LEU A 191 4.25 -9.80 15.25
CA LEU A 191 3.93 -10.23 13.89
C LEU A 191 5.18 -10.29 13.01
N GLN A 192 6.07 -9.30 13.09
CA GLN A 192 7.37 -9.33 12.40
C GLN A 192 8.27 -10.48 12.90
N GLY A 193 8.24 -10.78 14.18
CA GLY A 193 9.00 -11.88 14.78
C GLY A 193 8.63 -13.22 14.13
N ILE A 194 7.33 -13.53 14.06
CA ILE A 194 6.83 -14.75 13.43
C ILE A 194 7.19 -14.75 11.93
N ALA A 195 6.96 -13.65 11.23
CA ALA A 195 7.24 -13.57 9.79
C ALA A 195 8.73 -13.80 9.47
N ARG A 196 9.64 -13.18 10.24
CA ARG A 196 11.08 -13.40 10.07
C ARG A 196 11.47 -14.86 10.31
N SER A 197 10.93 -15.47 11.35
CA SER A 197 11.19 -16.88 11.67
C SER A 197 10.65 -17.83 10.59
N ALA A 198 9.58 -17.45 9.89
CA ALA A 198 9.00 -18.20 8.79
C ALA A 198 9.60 -17.82 7.41
N ASN A 199 10.64 -16.98 7.36
CA ASN A 199 11.24 -16.46 6.12
C ASN A 199 10.24 -15.74 5.21
N LEU A 200 9.31 -14.98 5.82
CA LEU A 200 8.35 -14.14 5.12
C LEU A 200 8.78 -12.68 5.12
N GLU A 201 8.40 -11.97 4.07
CA GLU A 201 8.34 -10.51 4.00
C GLU A 201 6.91 -10.08 4.31
N ILE A 202 6.75 -9.11 5.21
CA ILE A 202 5.42 -8.55 5.55
C ILE A 202 5.41 -7.05 5.42
N SER A 203 4.29 -6.52 4.97
CA SER A 203 4.00 -5.09 4.91
C SER A 203 2.50 -4.85 5.03
N ILE A 204 2.10 -3.62 5.32
CA ILE A 204 0.70 -3.20 5.22
C ILE A 204 0.53 -2.50 3.87
N GLN A 205 -0.49 -2.90 3.12
CA GLN A 205 -0.82 -2.35 1.81
C GLN A 205 -2.32 -2.04 1.77
N ASP A 206 -2.63 -0.73 1.71
CA ASP A 206 -4.02 -0.24 1.65
C ASP A 206 -4.89 -0.78 2.82
N GLY A 207 -4.34 -0.73 4.05
CA GLY A 207 -4.99 -1.20 5.27
C GLY A 207 -5.07 -2.73 5.42
N LYS A 208 -4.35 -3.50 4.59
CA LYS A 208 -4.34 -4.97 4.64
C LYS A 208 -2.92 -5.50 4.76
N LEU A 209 -2.77 -6.60 5.47
CA LEU A 209 -1.50 -7.30 5.59
C LEU A 209 -1.14 -7.98 4.26
N LEU A 210 0.05 -7.70 3.77
CA LEU A 210 0.66 -8.40 2.64
C LEU A 210 1.78 -9.29 3.16
N CYS A 211 1.69 -10.59 2.88
CA CYS A 211 2.68 -11.60 3.25
C CYS A 211 3.22 -12.27 2.00
N LEU A 212 4.54 -12.32 1.87
CA LEU A 212 5.22 -12.96 0.76
C LEU A 212 6.35 -13.87 1.26
N ASN A 213 6.52 -15.03 0.67
CA ASN A 213 7.76 -15.78 0.85
C ASN A 213 8.93 -14.94 0.33
N ARG A 214 10.00 -14.86 1.09
CA ARG A 214 11.18 -14.08 0.70
C ARG A 214 11.70 -14.53 -0.65
N GLY A 215 11.96 -13.58 -1.54
CA GLY A 215 12.39 -13.86 -2.90
C GLY A 215 11.28 -14.29 -3.87
N LYS A 216 10.04 -14.48 -3.42
CA LYS A 216 8.89 -14.77 -4.29
C LYS A 216 8.07 -13.51 -4.54
N ALA A 217 7.36 -13.48 -5.67
CA ALA A 217 6.37 -12.47 -6.00
C ALA A 217 4.96 -12.95 -5.63
N LEU A 218 3.99 -12.04 -5.65
CA LEU A 218 2.58 -12.39 -5.59
C LEU A 218 2.21 -13.38 -6.70
N ALA A 219 1.29 -14.30 -6.40
CA ALA A 219 0.74 -15.25 -7.36
C ALA A 219 -0.21 -14.56 -8.36
N LYS A 220 0.33 -13.58 -9.10
CA LYS A 220 -0.37 -12.80 -10.13
C LYS A 220 0.30 -12.97 -11.47
N THR A 221 -0.44 -12.73 -12.55
CA THR A 221 0.13 -12.64 -13.89
C THR A 221 1.16 -11.51 -13.95
N ALA A 222 2.35 -11.77 -14.47
CA ALA A 222 3.40 -10.78 -14.61
C ALA A 222 3.01 -9.70 -15.63
N PHE A 223 3.27 -8.44 -15.31
CA PHE A 223 3.12 -7.34 -16.25
C PHE A 223 4.32 -7.31 -17.20
N LEU A 224 4.07 -7.29 -18.51
CA LEU A 224 5.11 -7.01 -19.49
C LEU A 224 5.35 -5.51 -19.56
N LEU A 225 6.58 -5.08 -19.26
CA LEU A 225 7.00 -3.69 -19.30
C LEU A 225 8.03 -3.47 -20.42
N ASN A 226 7.60 -2.80 -21.47
CA ASN A 226 8.40 -2.34 -22.59
C ASN A 226 7.94 -0.94 -23.03
N ALA A 227 8.55 -0.38 -24.06
CA ALA A 227 8.20 0.96 -24.56
C ALA A 227 6.72 1.08 -24.97
N GLY A 228 6.09 0.03 -25.52
CA GLY A 228 4.69 0.02 -25.92
C GLY A 228 3.70 -0.24 -24.80
N SER A 229 4.15 -0.74 -23.63
CA SER A 229 3.29 -1.03 -22.46
C SER A 229 3.49 -0.05 -21.30
N GLY A 230 4.10 1.10 -21.55
CA GLY A 230 4.20 2.17 -20.57
C GLY A 230 5.52 2.29 -19.83
N LEU A 231 6.57 1.57 -20.21
CA LEU A 231 7.91 1.80 -19.71
C LEU A 231 8.47 3.12 -20.28
N VAL A 232 8.95 3.99 -19.42
CA VAL A 232 9.49 5.31 -19.79
C VAL A 232 11.01 5.30 -19.64
N GLY A 233 11.73 5.57 -20.73
CA GLY A 233 13.19 5.60 -20.72
C GLY A 233 13.82 4.20 -20.59
N SER A 234 15.06 4.15 -20.11
CA SER A 234 15.80 2.90 -19.91
C SER A 234 15.93 2.60 -18.42
N PRO A 235 15.58 1.38 -17.97
CA PRO A 235 15.86 0.94 -16.61
C PRO A 235 17.36 0.97 -16.30
N SER A 236 17.72 1.18 -15.03
CA SER A 236 19.09 1.13 -14.54
C SER A 236 19.24 0.10 -13.42
N VAL A 237 20.42 -0.50 -13.31
CA VAL A 237 20.74 -1.47 -12.25
C VAL A 237 21.76 -0.84 -11.33
N ASP A 238 21.56 -0.92 -10.02
CA ASP A 238 22.54 -0.52 -9.03
C ASP A 238 23.54 -1.65 -8.70
N LYS A 239 24.53 -1.35 -7.85
CA LYS A 239 25.57 -2.32 -7.44
C LYS A 239 25.01 -3.52 -6.67
N THR A 240 23.79 -3.43 -6.16
CA THR A 240 23.11 -4.50 -5.39
C THR A 240 22.23 -5.38 -6.29
N GLY A 241 22.18 -5.10 -7.60
CA GLY A 241 21.32 -5.79 -8.54
C GLY A 241 19.86 -5.31 -8.51
N THR A 242 19.57 -4.22 -7.78
CA THR A 242 18.22 -3.61 -7.77
C THR A 242 18.02 -2.80 -9.05
N VAL A 243 16.94 -3.07 -9.75
CA VAL A 243 16.57 -2.35 -10.98
C VAL A 243 15.66 -1.18 -10.62
N SER A 244 16.05 0.01 -11.06
CA SER A 244 15.19 1.21 -11.02
C SER A 244 14.56 1.43 -12.38
N LEU A 245 13.25 1.64 -12.40
CA LEU A 245 12.48 1.83 -13.63
C LEU A 245 11.42 2.91 -13.44
N LYS A 246 11.07 3.56 -14.55
CA LYS A 246 10.00 4.54 -14.61
C LYS A 246 8.91 4.06 -15.57
N THR A 247 7.66 4.15 -15.15
CA THR A 247 6.51 3.83 -16.00
C THR A 247 5.51 4.98 -15.99
N VAL A 248 4.63 5.01 -16.97
CA VAL A 248 3.41 5.82 -16.89
C VAL A 248 2.57 5.37 -15.69
N MET A 249 1.52 6.10 -15.33
CA MET A 249 0.66 5.78 -14.19
C MET A 249 -0.14 4.48 -14.43
N LEU A 250 0.41 3.35 -14.01
CA LEU A 250 -0.22 2.03 -14.09
C LEU A 250 -0.63 1.59 -12.67
N PRO A 251 -1.86 1.79 -12.25
CA PRO A 251 -2.26 1.63 -10.85
C PRO A 251 -2.11 0.20 -10.29
N ASP A 252 -2.08 -0.80 -11.17
CA ASP A 252 -1.88 -2.20 -10.75
C ASP A 252 -0.42 -2.56 -10.43
N LEU A 253 0.55 -1.72 -10.78
CA LEU A 253 1.95 -1.91 -10.42
C LEU A 253 2.15 -1.54 -8.96
N THR A 254 2.03 -2.51 -8.08
CA THR A 254 2.17 -2.36 -6.63
C THR A 254 3.33 -3.22 -6.11
N PRO A 255 3.90 -2.94 -4.93
CA PRO A 255 4.91 -3.80 -4.33
C PRO A 255 4.46 -5.25 -4.24
N GLY A 256 5.37 -6.19 -4.55
CA GLY A 256 5.11 -7.63 -4.60
C GLY A 256 4.67 -8.17 -5.97
N VAL A 257 4.23 -7.31 -6.87
CA VAL A 257 3.77 -7.72 -8.22
C VAL A 257 4.95 -8.16 -9.07
N PRO A 258 4.84 -9.32 -9.79
CA PRO A 258 5.83 -9.73 -10.76
C PRO A 258 5.74 -8.88 -12.04
N VAL A 259 6.89 -8.51 -12.58
CA VAL A 259 7.03 -7.81 -13.86
C VAL A 259 8.04 -8.52 -14.76
N THR A 260 7.77 -8.56 -16.04
CA THR A 260 8.74 -8.97 -17.05
C THR A 260 9.23 -7.73 -17.78
N LEU A 261 10.50 -7.41 -17.63
CA LEU A 261 11.13 -6.31 -18.35
C LEU A 261 11.58 -6.79 -19.73
N ASP A 262 11.22 -6.04 -20.77
CA ASP A 262 11.75 -6.18 -22.12
C ASP A 262 12.16 -4.82 -22.66
N SER A 263 13.31 -4.34 -22.18
CA SER A 263 13.92 -3.08 -22.59
C SER A 263 15.15 -3.34 -23.47
N LYS A 264 15.71 -2.26 -24.02
CA LYS A 264 16.97 -2.34 -24.79
C LYS A 264 18.18 -2.76 -23.93
N THR A 265 18.18 -2.42 -22.65
CA THR A 265 19.30 -2.59 -21.74
C THR A 265 19.13 -3.74 -20.76
N ILE A 266 17.91 -4.03 -20.34
CA ILE A 266 17.59 -4.99 -19.27
C ILE A 266 16.41 -5.84 -19.70
N LYS A 267 16.55 -7.15 -19.59
CA LYS A 267 15.49 -8.13 -19.83
C LYS A 267 15.43 -9.12 -18.67
N GLY A 268 14.26 -9.65 -18.36
CA GLY A 268 14.09 -10.67 -17.34
C GLY A 268 12.85 -10.49 -16.47
N ALA A 269 12.70 -11.42 -15.53
CA ALA A 269 11.61 -11.43 -14.54
C ALA A 269 12.06 -10.78 -13.24
N TYR A 270 11.24 -9.89 -12.72
CA TYR A 270 11.52 -9.13 -11.51
C TYR A 270 10.29 -9.04 -10.62
N LYS A 271 10.51 -8.79 -9.32
CA LYS A 271 9.49 -8.45 -8.34
C LYS A 271 9.61 -6.97 -7.97
N LEU A 272 8.53 -6.22 -8.05
CA LEU A 272 8.49 -4.85 -7.54
C LEU A 272 8.65 -4.84 -6.02
N THR A 273 9.58 -4.05 -5.51
CA THR A 273 9.85 -3.92 -4.07
C THR A 273 9.43 -2.56 -3.52
N GLU A 274 9.45 -1.55 -4.36
CA GLU A 274 9.07 -0.17 -4.02
C GLU A 274 8.39 0.46 -5.23
N CYS A 275 7.32 1.22 -5.00
CA CYS A 275 6.61 2.00 -6.00
C CYS A 275 6.34 3.40 -5.44
N GLU A 276 6.79 4.42 -6.15
CA GLU A 276 6.50 5.83 -5.87
C GLU A 276 5.64 6.38 -7.00
N TYR A 277 4.38 6.66 -6.69
CA TYR A 277 3.43 7.25 -7.64
C TYR A 277 3.50 8.76 -7.50
N VAL A 278 3.79 9.45 -8.60
CA VAL A 278 3.84 10.91 -8.65
C VAL A 278 2.83 11.39 -9.66
N GLY A 279 1.89 12.20 -9.20
CA GLY A 279 0.83 12.75 -10.06
C GLY A 279 0.56 14.22 -9.79
N ASP A 280 0.58 15.03 -10.86
CA ASP A 280 0.01 16.37 -10.90
C ASP A 280 -1.13 16.34 -11.91
N THR A 281 -2.34 16.58 -11.45
CA THR A 281 -3.54 16.48 -12.28
C THR A 281 -3.59 17.52 -13.42
N HIS A 282 -2.84 18.62 -13.30
CA HIS A 282 -2.75 19.71 -14.27
C HIS A 282 -1.32 19.97 -14.76
N GLY A 283 -0.33 19.29 -14.16
CA GLY A 283 1.09 19.41 -14.49
C GLY A 283 1.63 18.23 -15.30
N PRO A 284 2.94 18.18 -15.58
CA PRO A 284 3.54 17.13 -16.39
C PRO A 284 3.65 15.78 -15.68
N ASP A 285 3.71 15.76 -14.35
CA ASP A 285 3.99 14.53 -13.60
C ASP A 285 2.77 13.62 -13.57
N TRP A 286 2.92 12.41 -14.16
CA TRP A 286 1.91 11.34 -14.12
C TRP A 286 2.60 10.00 -14.38
N HIS A 287 3.35 9.54 -13.39
CA HIS A 287 4.23 8.40 -13.56
C HIS A 287 4.45 7.63 -12.25
N ILE A 288 5.06 6.46 -12.36
CA ILE A 288 5.51 5.65 -11.24
C ILE A 288 7.02 5.46 -11.37
N MET A 289 7.74 5.71 -10.28
CA MET A 289 9.13 5.30 -10.10
C MET A 289 9.13 4.03 -9.27
N SER A 290 9.72 2.96 -9.78
CA SER A 290 9.71 1.67 -9.09
C SER A 290 11.11 1.09 -8.94
N LYS A 291 11.30 0.33 -7.85
CA LYS A 291 12.46 -0.54 -7.65
C LYS A 291 12.03 -1.99 -7.75
N ALA A 292 12.84 -2.80 -8.39
CA ALA A 292 12.57 -4.22 -8.61
C ALA A 292 13.80 -5.07 -8.31
N LYS A 293 13.57 -6.29 -7.83
CA LYS A 293 14.63 -7.30 -7.63
C LYS A 293 14.38 -8.48 -8.54
N PRO A 294 15.46 -9.15 -9.02
CA PRO A 294 15.32 -10.39 -9.81
C PRO A 294 14.51 -11.45 -9.07
N LEU A 295 13.75 -12.25 -9.83
CA LEU A 295 13.02 -13.44 -9.35
C LEU A 295 13.82 -14.71 -9.57
#